data_3019039785969dd390b99d0ff949ba1b
#
_entry.id   3019039785969dd390b99d0ff949ba1b
#
_cell.length_a   1.000
_cell.length_b   1.000
_cell.length_c   1.000
_cell.angle_alpha   90.00
_cell.angle_beta   90.00
_cell.angle_gamma   90.00
#
_symmetry.space_group_name_H-M   'P 1'
#
loop_
_entity.id
_entity.type
_entity.pdbx_description
1 polymer ?
#
loop_
_entity_poly.entity_id
_entity_poly.type
_entity_poly.pdbx_seq_one_letter_code
_entity_poly.pdbx_strand_id
1 'polypeptide(L)'
;MQKDVFIKMRLKKGTVGRAYFAPQAYLEMIKEQDIIDFDGDNPSFFHLFVTSKEEYHERIKDILPMLNEHSRLWISYKKSTKNRTYNINRDSFFSLAEKDHLRPFSNVALDEEWSCLGFKKA
;
A
#
# COMPACT_ATOMS: atom_id res chain seq x y z
N MET A 1 9.77 5.55 -9.36
CA MET A 1 9.56 5.65 -7.90
C MET A 1 10.89 5.73 -7.18
N GLN A 2 10.95 6.50 -6.14
CA GLN A 2 12.20 6.68 -5.40
C GLN A 2 12.25 5.68 -4.23
N LYS A 3 13.44 5.11 -4.02
CA LYS A 3 13.63 4.10 -2.97
C LYS A 3 13.55 4.65 -1.54
N ASP A 4 13.57 5.97 -1.36
CA ASP A 4 13.40 6.60 -0.05
C ASP A 4 11.96 6.53 0.47
N VAL A 5 11.03 6.02 -0.32
CA VAL A 5 9.63 5.87 0.09
C VAL A 5 9.50 5.03 1.37
N PHE A 6 10.33 4.00 1.53
CA PHE A 6 10.28 3.17 2.72
C PHE A 6 10.75 3.93 3.98
N ILE A 7 11.63 4.89 3.80
CA ILE A 7 12.04 5.79 4.88
C ILE A 7 10.88 6.72 5.26
N LYS A 8 10.18 7.24 4.26
CA LYS A 8 8.99 8.08 4.49
C LYS A 8 7.89 7.30 5.20
N MET A 9 7.76 6.01 4.93
CA MET A 9 6.83 5.12 5.61
C MET A 9 7.30 4.74 7.02
N ARG A 10 8.52 5.13 7.39
CA ARG A 10 9.14 4.86 8.70
C ARG A 10 9.31 3.35 8.95
N LEU A 11 9.62 2.62 7.89
CA LEU A 11 9.89 1.20 7.98
C LEU A 11 11.36 0.97 8.34
N LYS A 12 11.59 -0.01 9.22
CA LYS A 12 12.93 -0.34 9.69
C LYS A 12 13.61 -1.31 8.75
N LYS A 13 14.93 -1.18 8.63
CA LYS A 13 15.74 -2.12 7.87
C LYS A 13 15.56 -3.53 8.41
N GLY A 14 15.34 -4.48 7.51
CA GLY A 14 15.08 -5.87 7.86
C GLY A 14 13.60 -6.21 7.97
N THR A 15 12.71 -5.21 7.82
CA THR A 15 11.26 -5.47 7.76
C THR A 15 10.97 -6.40 6.59
N VAL A 16 10.20 -7.46 6.86
CA VAL A 16 9.77 -8.39 5.81
C VAL A 16 8.47 -7.87 5.20
N GLY A 17 8.43 -7.78 3.90
CA GLY A 17 7.28 -7.23 3.18
C GLY A 17 6.81 -8.08 2.03
N ARG A 18 5.59 -7.76 1.55
CA ARG A 18 5.01 -8.33 0.33
C ARG A 18 4.28 -7.22 -0.41
N ALA A 19 4.42 -7.24 -1.72
CA ALA A 19 3.71 -6.31 -2.60
C ALA A 19 2.73 -7.08 -3.49
N TYR A 20 1.57 -6.49 -3.71
CA TYR A 20 0.47 -7.11 -4.46
C TYR A 20 0.04 -6.18 -5.59
N PHE A 21 0.07 -6.68 -6.81
CA PHE A 21 -0.33 -5.94 -8.02
C PHE A 21 0.50 -4.68 -8.24
N ALA A 22 1.78 -4.74 -7.88
CA ALA A 22 2.68 -3.60 -7.98
C ALA A 22 2.99 -3.24 -9.45
N PRO A 23 3.08 -1.94 -9.76
CA PRO A 23 3.49 -1.53 -11.10
C PRO A 23 4.97 -1.82 -11.34
N GLN A 24 5.37 -1.88 -12.61
CA GLN A 24 6.72 -2.20 -13.00
C GLN A 24 7.76 -1.26 -12.35
N ALA A 25 7.45 0.03 -12.26
CA ALA A 25 8.34 1.00 -11.65
C ALA A 25 8.66 0.67 -10.19
N TYR A 26 7.67 0.15 -9.45
CA TYR A 26 7.87 -0.28 -8.07
C TYR A 26 8.74 -1.54 -8.01
N LEU A 27 8.46 -2.50 -8.89
CA LEU A 27 9.23 -3.75 -8.95
C LEU A 27 10.71 -3.50 -9.27
N GLU A 28 10.98 -2.52 -10.12
CA GLU A 28 12.35 -2.11 -10.43
C GLU A 28 13.01 -1.39 -9.25
N MET A 29 12.27 -0.51 -8.61
CA MET A 29 12.78 0.25 -7.46
C MET A 29 13.18 -0.66 -6.30
N ILE A 30 12.37 -1.69 -6.01
CA ILE A 30 12.65 -2.58 -4.87
C ILE A 30 13.92 -3.42 -5.06
N LYS A 31 14.37 -3.59 -6.29
CA LYS A 31 15.63 -4.30 -6.56
C LYS A 31 16.86 -3.48 -6.15
N GLU A 32 16.71 -2.16 -6.01
CA GLU A 32 17.80 -1.25 -5.73
C GLU A 32 17.83 -0.78 -4.26
N GLN A 33 16.95 -1.32 -3.42
CA GLN A 33 16.85 -0.92 -2.03
C GLN A 33 17.22 -2.10 -1.10
N ASP A 34 17.61 -1.79 0.13
CA ASP A 34 18.01 -2.81 1.11
C ASP A 34 17.27 -2.68 2.45
N ILE A 35 16.21 -1.91 2.50
CA ILE A 35 15.44 -1.69 3.74
C ILE A 35 14.46 -2.84 3.96
N ILE A 36 13.66 -3.16 2.94
CA ILE A 36 12.62 -4.18 3.02
C ILE A 36 13.11 -5.49 2.42
N ASP A 37 12.92 -6.57 3.16
CA ASP A 37 13.18 -7.93 2.69
C ASP A 37 11.87 -8.49 2.09
N PHE A 38 11.81 -8.57 0.76
CA PHE A 38 10.62 -9.07 0.08
C PHE A 38 10.61 -10.59 -0.07
N ASP A 39 11.63 -11.27 0.41
CA ASP A 39 11.77 -12.73 0.30
C ASP A 39 11.61 -13.47 1.64
N GLY A 40 11.65 -12.76 2.76
CA GLY A 40 11.58 -13.36 4.09
C GLY A 40 10.21 -13.93 4.42
N ASP A 41 10.15 -14.70 5.49
CA ASP A 41 8.91 -15.31 5.98
C ASP A 41 8.16 -14.38 6.93
N ASN A 42 6.85 -14.59 7.05
CA ASN A 42 5.98 -13.88 7.99
C ASN A 42 6.03 -12.36 7.82
N PRO A 43 5.60 -11.84 6.67
CA PRO A 43 5.65 -10.40 6.43
C PRO A 43 4.80 -9.61 7.42
N SER A 44 5.30 -8.45 7.83
CA SER A 44 4.56 -7.49 8.65
C SER A 44 4.18 -6.24 7.85
N PHE A 45 4.80 -6.04 6.71
CA PHE A 45 4.52 -4.94 5.80
C PHE A 45 3.86 -5.49 4.53
N PHE A 46 2.65 -5.02 4.26
CA PHE A 46 1.89 -5.40 3.07
C PHE A 46 1.64 -4.15 2.24
N HIS A 47 1.90 -4.24 0.94
CA HIS A 47 1.70 -3.12 0.03
C HIS A 47 0.79 -3.55 -1.12
N LEU A 48 -0.42 -3.03 -1.15
CA LEU A 48 -1.42 -3.32 -2.17
C LEU A 48 -1.55 -2.12 -3.12
N PHE A 49 -1.66 -2.39 -4.41
CA PHE A 49 -1.89 -1.36 -5.43
C PHE A 49 -3.25 -1.56 -6.06
N VAL A 50 -4.03 -0.49 -6.17
CA VAL A 50 -5.37 -0.50 -6.78
C VAL A 50 -5.59 0.76 -7.61
N THR A 51 -6.45 0.68 -8.63
CA THR A 51 -6.83 1.85 -9.43
C THR A 51 -8.33 2.13 -9.36
N SER A 52 -9.11 1.28 -8.70
CA SER A 52 -10.56 1.43 -8.62
C SER A 52 -11.09 0.80 -7.33
N LYS A 53 -12.33 1.16 -6.98
CA LYS A 53 -13.05 0.55 -5.85
C LYS A 53 -13.26 -0.95 -6.07
N GLU A 54 -13.51 -1.32 -7.32
CA GLU A 54 -13.74 -2.71 -7.71
C GLU A 54 -12.49 -3.53 -7.49
N GLU A 55 -11.33 -3.01 -7.90
CA GLU A 55 -10.04 -3.65 -7.65
C GLU A 55 -9.75 -3.78 -6.17
N TYR A 56 -10.05 -2.74 -5.39
CA TYR A 56 -9.87 -2.79 -3.96
C TYR A 56 -10.68 -3.95 -3.34
N HIS A 57 -11.97 -4.03 -3.64
CA HIS A 57 -12.83 -5.06 -3.08
C HIS A 57 -12.38 -6.47 -3.47
N GLU A 58 -11.94 -6.65 -4.70
CA GLU A 58 -11.46 -7.94 -5.18
C GLU A 58 -10.15 -8.35 -4.52
N ARG A 59 -9.19 -7.42 -4.47
CA ARG A 59 -7.82 -7.72 -4.04
C ARG A 59 -7.65 -7.79 -2.52
N ILE A 60 -8.44 -7.02 -1.76
CA ILE A 60 -8.30 -6.96 -0.31
C ILE A 60 -8.69 -8.28 0.36
N LYS A 61 -9.55 -9.06 -0.25
CA LYS A 61 -10.07 -10.31 0.32
C LYS A 61 -8.97 -11.30 0.69
N ASP A 62 -7.93 -11.36 -0.12
CA ASP A 62 -6.82 -12.29 0.10
C ASP A 62 -5.83 -11.79 1.14
N ILE A 63 -5.83 -10.49 1.40
CA ILE A 63 -4.88 -9.86 2.31
C ILE A 63 -5.44 -9.80 3.74
N LEU A 64 -6.72 -9.48 3.90
CA LEU A 64 -7.33 -9.31 5.22
C LEU A 64 -7.07 -10.48 6.18
N PRO A 65 -7.18 -11.76 5.76
CA PRO A 65 -6.94 -12.87 6.67
C PRO A 65 -5.48 -12.98 7.15
N MET A 66 -4.55 -12.37 6.44
CA MET A 66 -3.13 -12.41 6.80
C MET A 66 -2.74 -11.35 7.83
N LEU A 67 -3.59 -10.35 8.04
CA LEU A 67 -3.27 -9.23 8.93
C LEU A 67 -3.48 -9.59 10.39
N ASN A 68 -2.57 -9.11 11.23
CA ASN A 68 -2.68 -9.20 12.68
C ASN A 68 -2.38 -7.81 13.28
N GLU A 69 -2.33 -7.72 14.60
CA GLU A 69 -2.11 -6.44 15.29
C GLU A 69 -0.75 -5.80 15.00
N HIS A 70 0.21 -6.60 14.56
CA HIS A 70 1.56 -6.10 14.21
C HIS A 70 1.71 -5.77 12.73
N SER A 71 0.72 -6.13 11.91
CA SER A 71 0.76 -5.87 10.49
C SER A 71 0.49 -4.40 10.17
N ARG A 72 1.12 -3.92 9.10
CA ARG A 72 0.82 -2.61 8.53
C ARG A 72 0.51 -2.82 7.05
N LEU A 73 -0.65 -2.37 6.64
CA LEU A 73 -1.11 -2.48 5.26
C LEU A 73 -1.07 -1.10 4.61
N TRP A 74 -0.22 -0.96 3.60
CA TRP A 74 -0.15 0.25 2.81
C TRP A 74 -0.85 0.00 1.48
N ILE A 75 -1.78 0.88 1.15
CA ILE A 75 -2.56 0.76 -0.08
C ILE A 75 -2.31 1.98 -0.94
N SER A 76 -1.74 1.73 -2.12
CA SER A 76 -1.47 2.78 -3.10
C SER A 76 -2.58 2.82 -4.12
N TYR A 77 -3.00 4.04 -4.48
CA TYR A 77 -4.04 4.27 -5.47
C TYR A 77 -3.63 5.40 -6.40
N LYS A 78 -4.16 5.35 -7.63
CA LYS A 78 -3.87 6.36 -8.64
C LYS A 78 -4.56 7.68 -8.31
N LYS A 79 -3.80 8.78 -8.43
CA LYS A 79 -4.34 10.12 -8.26
C LYS A 79 -5.13 10.51 -9.51
N SER A 80 -6.30 11.11 -9.32
CA SER A 80 -7.06 11.69 -10.42
C SER A 80 -6.41 12.96 -10.91
N THR A 81 -6.48 13.19 -12.22
CA THR A 81 -5.94 14.38 -12.88
C THR A 81 -7.03 14.96 -13.79
N LYS A 82 -6.72 16.09 -14.43
CA LYS A 82 -7.64 16.69 -15.42
C LYS A 82 -7.96 15.75 -16.57
N ASN A 83 -6.98 14.94 -16.97
CA ASN A 83 -7.08 14.08 -18.14
C ASN A 83 -7.56 12.66 -17.80
N ARG A 84 -7.49 12.26 -16.54
CA ARG A 84 -7.91 10.94 -16.12
C ARG A 84 -8.45 10.94 -14.69
N THR A 85 -9.67 10.44 -14.54
CA THR A 85 -10.37 10.39 -13.26
C THR A 85 -10.55 8.93 -12.82
N TYR A 86 -10.27 8.67 -11.56
CA TYR A 86 -10.47 7.37 -10.94
C TYR A 86 -11.61 7.47 -9.93
N ASN A 87 -12.33 6.38 -9.71
CA ASN A 87 -13.46 6.36 -8.77
C ASN A 87 -13.04 6.17 -7.32
N ILE A 88 -11.75 6.31 -7.03
CA ILE A 88 -11.21 6.16 -5.69
C ILE A 88 -10.36 7.39 -5.36
N ASN A 89 -10.53 7.93 -4.17
CA ASN A 89 -9.75 9.03 -3.63
C ASN A 89 -9.57 8.81 -2.13
N ARG A 90 -8.83 9.71 -1.47
CA ARG A 90 -8.52 9.54 -0.05
C ARG A 90 -9.77 9.40 0.82
N ASP A 91 -10.75 10.26 0.64
CA ASP A 91 -11.94 10.27 1.48
C ASP A 91 -12.81 9.05 1.25
N SER A 92 -13.03 8.66 -0.01
CA SER A 92 -13.79 7.44 -0.32
C SER A 92 -13.05 6.20 0.17
N PHE A 93 -11.73 6.24 0.17
CA PHE A 93 -10.92 5.12 0.65
C PHE A 93 -11.07 4.90 2.15
N PHE A 94 -11.12 5.99 2.93
CA PHE A 94 -11.34 5.88 4.36
C PHE A 94 -12.64 5.14 4.68
N SER A 95 -13.71 5.46 3.95
CA SER A 95 -15.01 4.79 4.12
C SER A 95 -14.95 3.32 3.76
N LEU A 96 -14.29 2.97 2.66
CA LEU A 96 -14.13 1.59 2.24
C LEU A 96 -13.33 0.77 3.26
N ALA A 97 -12.22 1.32 3.71
CA ALA A 97 -11.34 0.64 4.64
C ALA A 97 -11.98 0.44 6.01
N GLU A 98 -12.77 1.41 6.47
CA GLU A 98 -13.49 1.32 7.74
C GLU A 98 -14.44 0.12 7.76
N LYS A 99 -15.11 -0.14 6.65
CA LYS A 99 -15.99 -1.31 6.51
C LYS A 99 -15.23 -2.63 6.63
N ASP A 100 -13.95 -2.63 6.29
CA ASP A 100 -13.08 -3.80 6.41
C ASP A 100 -12.29 -3.81 7.72
N HIS A 101 -12.70 -2.99 8.69
CA HIS A 101 -12.08 -2.90 10.02
C HIS A 101 -10.61 -2.50 9.96
N LEU A 102 -10.30 -1.58 9.05
CA LEU A 102 -8.96 -1.01 8.93
C LEU A 102 -8.99 0.44 9.41
N ARG A 103 -7.96 0.84 10.14
CA ARG A 103 -7.83 2.20 10.64
C ARG A 103 -6.64 2.90 10.01
N PRO A 104 -6.82 4.07 9.38
CA PRO A 104 -5.71 4.79 8.79
C PRO A 104 -4.79 5.39 9.85
N PHE A 105 -3.48 5.41 9.60
CA PHE A 105 -2.53 6.03 10.51
C PHE A 105 -1.54 6.96 9.80
N SER A 106 -1.42 6.89 8.48
CA SER A 106 -0.45 7.71 7.76
C SER A 106 -0.78 7.80 6.28
N ASN A 107 -0.22 8.80 5.61
CA ASN A 107 -0.26 8.89 4.16
C ASN A 107 1.12 9.32 3.64
N VAL A 108 1.46 8.82 2.45
CA VAL A 108 2.73 9.10 1.77
C VAL A 108 2.45 9.16 0.28
N ALA A 109 3.06 10.11 -0.42
CA ALA A 109 3.04 10.10 -1.88
C ALA A 109 4.19 9.21 -2.36
N LEU A 110 3.88 8.21 -3.20
CA LEU A 110 4.92 7.37 -3.80
C LEU A 110 5.63 8.11 -4.92
N ASP A 111 4.86 8.76 -5.77
CA ASP A 111 5.36 9.57 -6.88
C ASP A 111 4.23 10.50 -7.36
N GLU A 112 4.37 11.03 -8.57
CA GLU A 112 3.37 11.93 -9.13
C GLU A 112 2.03 11.25 -9.45
N GLU A 113 2.06 9.94 -9.70
CA GLU A 113 0.89 9.17 -10.09
C GLU A 113 0.21 8.45 -8.93
N TRP A 114 0.95 8.07 -7.90
CA TRP A 114 0.46 7.20 -6.84
C TRP A 114 0.49 7.87 -5.47
N SER A 115 -0.66 7.90 -4.81
CA SER A 115 -0.77 8.20 -3.38
C SER A 115 -0.85 6.89 -2.59
N CYS A 116 -0.44 6.94 -1.33
CA CYS A 116 -0.41 5.75 -0.50
C CYS A 116 -0.95 6.06 0.89
N LEU A 117 -1.86 5.22 1.38
CA LEU A 117 -2.40 5.31 2.73
C LEU A 117 -1.97 4.09 3.54
N GLY A 118 -1.52 4.34 4.76
CA GLY A 118 -1.16 3.28 5.69
C GLY A 118 -2.31 2.96 6.62
N PHE A 119 -2.60 1.68 6.78
CA PHE A 119 -3.67 1.18 7.64
C PHE A 119 -3.15 0.14 8.61
N LYS A 120 -3.82 0.04 9.75
CA LYS A 120 -3.62 -1.04 10.68
C LYS A 120 -4.98 -1.63 11.06
N LYS A 121 -4.97 -2.85 11.55
CA LYS A 121 -6.19 -3.51 11.99
C LYS A 121 -6.80 -2.75 13.15
N ALA A 122 -8.07 -2.44 13.01
CA ALA A 122 -8.80 -1.71 14.05
C ALA A 122 -9.12 -2.60 15.24
#